data_c95792b590bce27ab4baf0d4f611f539
#
_entry.id   c95792b590bce27ab4baf0d4f611f539
#
_cell.length_a   1.000
_cell.length_b   1.000
_cell.length_c   1.000
_cell.angle_alpha   90.00
_cell.angle_beta   90.00
_cell.angle_gamma   90.00
#
_symmetry.space_group_name_H-M   'P 1'
#
loop_
_entity.id
_entity.type
_entity.pdbx_description
1 polymer ?
#
loop_
_entity_poly.entity_id
_entity_poly.type
_entity_poly.pdbx_seq_one_letter_code
_entity_poly.pdbx_strand_id
1 'polypeptide(L)'
;MKSFLRDPVRPVMFLPVYFGYERIFEGSTYIGELAGAPKQKESVFGLLRALPRLKERFGKVHVNLGEPIVLAELLDGFDHDWRTRALDDDARLPWVGAAVDELALRIMRNINAAAAVTPINLLAVTLLATPRQTLPEADLLRQLDLYKALLAAFPYSPRVTRCV
;
A
#
# COMPACT_ATOMS: atom_id res chain seq x y z
N MET A 1 18.50 5.76 6.90
CA MET A 1 18.76 7.21 7.05
C MET A 1 20.15 7.52 7.61
N LYS A 2 20.59 6.99 8.76
CA LYS A 2 21.93 7.27 9.33
C LYS A 2 23.09 7.06 8.35
N SER A 3 23.10 5.96 7.59
CA SER A 3 24.15 5.71 6.58
C SER A 3 24.19 6.77 5.48
N PHE A 4 23.04 7.28 5.05
CA PHE A 4 22.94 8.33 4.06
C PHE A 4 23.45 9.68 4.62
N LEU A 5 23.16 9.98 5.87
CA LEU A 5 23.65 11.21 6.51
C LEU A 5 25.17 11.23 6.69
N ARG A 6 25.80 10.05 6.82
CA ARG A 6 27.28 9.93 6.92
C ARG A 6 27.98 10.10 5.58
N ASP A 7 27.36 9.64 4.50
CA ASP A 7 27.91 9.69 3.14
C ASP A 7 26.80 10.00 2.13
N PRO A 8 26.45 11.30 1.97
CA PRO A 8 25.36 11.72 1.10
C PRO A 8 25.77 11.84 -0.38
N VAL A 9 26.82 11.16 -0.81
CA VAL A 9 27.37 11.25 -2.18
C VAL A 9 26.38 10.74 -3.22
N ARG A 10 25.59 9.69 -2.89
CA ARG A 10 24.62 9.10 -3.81
C ARG A 10 23.21 9.58 -3.50
N PRO A 11 22.48 10.12 -4.50
CA PRO A 11 21.09 10.50 -4.28
C PRO A 11 20.24 9.27 -3.94
N VAL A 12 19.35 9.41 -2.96
CA VAL A 12 18.39 8.37 -2.57
C VAL A 12 16.98 8.88 -2.85
N MET A 13 16.22 8.08 -3.58
CA MET A 13 14.82 8.32 -3.87
C MET A 13 14.00 7.09 -3.45
N PHE A 14 12.90 7.34 -2.76
CA PHE A 14 11.89 6.33 -2.46
C PHE A 14 10.79 6.41 -3.51
N LEU A 15 10.52 5.28 -4.16
CA LEU A 15 9.41 5.15 -5.11
C LEU A 15 8.33 4.27 -4.46
N PRO A 16 7.25 4.85 -3.92
CA PRO A 16 6.14 4.09 -3.38
C PRO A 16 5.46 3.28 -4.49
N VAL A 17 5.17 2.01 -4.24
CA VAL A 17 4.50 1.13 -5.20
C VAL A 17 3.28 0.51 -4.55
N TYR A 18 2.12 0.67 -5.19
CA TYR A 18 0.89 0.00 -4.81
C TYR A 18 0.75 -1.31 -5.57
N PHE A 19 0.42 -2.38 -4.85
CA PHE A 19 0.04 -3.67 -5.43
C PHE A 19 -1.40 -3.98 -5.03
N GLY A 20 -2.28 -4.06 -6.02
CA GLY A 20 -3.68 -4.44 -5.83
C GLY A 20 -4.01 -5.74 -6.54
N TYR A 21 -4.61 -6.67 -5.83
CA TYR A 21 -5.07 -7.95 -6.37
C TYR A 21 -6.60 -7.98 -6.40
N GLU A 22 -7.20 -8.41 -7.50
CA GLU A 22 -8.66 -8.67 -7.56
C GLU A 22 -9.03 -9.87 -6.69
N ARG A 23 -8.14 -10.86 -6.59
CA ARG A 23 -8.30 -12.03 -5.74
C ARG A 23 -6.99 -12.37 -5.04
N ILE A 24 -7.03 -12.46 -3.71
CA ILE A 24 -5.85 -12.79 -2.91
C ILE A 24 -5.60 -14.29 -3.00
N PHE A 25 -4.41 -14.70 -3.42
CA PHE A 25 -4.00 -16.10 -3.54
C PHE A 25 -4.02 -16.83 -2.19
N GLU A 26 -3.62 -16.14 -1.13
CA GLU A 26 -3.41 -16.70 0.22
C GLU A 26 -4.62 -16.54 1.14
N GLY A 27 -5.79 -16.13 0.62
CA GLY A 27 -6.95 -15.77 1.44
C GLY A 27 -7.37 -16.89 2.40
N SER A 28 -7.37 -18.17 1.96
CA SER A 28 -7.73 -19.30 2.81
C SER A 28 -6.68 -19.61 3.89
N THR A 29 -5.39 -19.42 3.58
CA THR A 29 -4.28 -19.62 4.51
C THR A 29 -4.27 -18.52 5.56
N TYR A 30 -4.48 -17.27 5.13
CA TYR A 30 -4.56 -16.10 6.02
C TYR A 30 -5.73 -16.19 7.00
N ILE A 31 -6.91 -16.57 6.53
CA ILE A 31 -8.08 -16.80 7.39
C ILE A 31 -7.82 -17.95 8.38
N GLY A 32 -7.15 -19.01 7.93
CA GLY A 32 -6.75 -20.13 8.79
C GLY A 32 -5.78 -19.67 9.90
N GLU A 33 -4.77 -18.86 9.58
CA GLU A 33 -3.84 -18.31 10.56
C GLU A 33 -4.53 -17.36 11.55
N LEU A 34 -5.44 -16.51 11.10
CA LEU A 34 -6.27 -15.67 11.98
C LEU A 34 -7.18 -16.49 12.90
N ALA A 35 -7.62 -17.66 12.46
CA ALA A 35 -8.40 -18.61 13.26
C ALA A 35 -7.53 -19.46 14.22
N GLY A 36 -6.21 -19.17 14.32
CA GLY A 36 -5.28 -19.84 15.23
C GLY A 36 -4.63 -21.11 14.66
N ALA A 37 -4.73 -21.35 13.36
CA ALA A 37 -4.02 -22.47 12.75
C ALA A 37 -2.49 -22.25 12.80
N PRO A 38 -1.68 -23.28 13.10
CA PRO A 38 -0.23 -23.14 13.15
C PRO A 38 0.34 -22.78 11.78
N LYS A 39 1.30 -21.86 11.75
CA LYS A 39 2.01 -21.49 10.52
C LYS A 39 2.64 -22.73 9.88
N GLN A 40 2.23 -23.03 8.66
CA GLN A 40 2.85 -24.10 7.89
C GLN A 40 4.24 -23.65 7.44
N LYS A 41 5.26 -24.46 7.76
CA LYS A 41 6.62 -24.21 7.26
C LYS A 41 6.62 -24.34 5.74
N GLU A 42 7.21 -23.37 5.06
CA GLU A 42 7.44 -23.43 3.63
C GLU A 42 8.27 -24.68 3.30
N SER A 43 7.73 -25.56 2.49
CA SER A 43 8.42 -26.74 2.02
C SER A 43 8.33 -26.83 0.50
N VAL A 44 9.37 -27.38 -0.13
CA VAL A 44 9.41 -27.61 -1.59
C VAL A 44 8.25 -28.49 -2.04
N PHE A 45 7.77 -29.41 -1.20
CA PHE A 45 6.58 -30.22 -1.43
C PHE A 45 5.28 -29.39 -1.40
N GLY A 46 5.23 -28.34 -0.56
CA GLY A 46 4.12 -27.38 -0.56
C GLY A 46 4.03 -26.60 -1.86
N LEU A 47 5.18 -26.21 -2.43
CA LEU A 47 5.26 -25.54 -3.72
C LEU A 47 4.75 -26.42 -4.88
N LEU A 48 5.11 -27.70 -4.91
CA LEU A 48 4.62 -28.65 -5.90
C LEU A 48 3.10 -28.90 -5.78
N ARG A 49 2.56 -28.93 -4.57
CA ARG A 49 1.12 -29.01 -4.33
C ARG A 49 0.35 -27.75 -4.74
N ALA A 50 1.01 -26.59 -4.79
CA ALA A 50 0.41 -25.35 -5.21
C ALA A 50 0.31 -25.20 -6.74
N LEU A 51 1.07 -26.00 -7.53
CA LEU A 51 1.07 -25.96 -8.99
C LEU A 51 -0.32 -26.06 -9.65
N PRO A 52 -1.26 -26.91 -9.21
CA PRO A 52 -2.61 -26.95 -9.76
C PRO A 52 -3.37 -25.64 -9.53
N ARG A 53 -3.11 -24.93 -8.42
CA ARG A 53 -3.73 -23.64 -8.11
C ARG A 53 -3.29 -22.53 -9.05
N LEU A 54 -2.10 -22.64 -9.68
CA LEU A 54 -1.63 -21.70 -10.71
C LEU A 54 -2.50 -21.67 -11.96
N LYS A 55 -3.35 -22.70 -12.17
CA LYS A 55 -4.34 -22.74 -13.25
C LYS A 55 -5.63 -21.99 -12.92
N GLU A 56 -5.82 -21.57 -11.66
CA GLU A 56 -6.98 -20.76 -11.27
C GLU A 56 -6.84 -19.35 -11.83
N ARG A 57 -7.97 -18.75 -12.19
CA ARG A 57 -8.02 -17.36 -12.63
C ARG A 57 -8.02 -16.45 -11.39
N PHE A 58 -6.89 -15.81 -11.09
CA PHE A 58 -6.75 -14.89 -9.96
C PHE A 58 -7.21 -13.45 -10.27
N GLY A 59 -7.70 -13.20 -11.49
CA GLY A 59 -8.03 -11.85 -11.91
C GLY A 59 -6.80 -11.02 -12.27
N LYS A 60 -6.93 -9.70 -12.19
CA LYS A 60 -5.87 -8.75 -12.53
C LYS A 60 -5.04 -8.39 -11.31
N VAL A 61 -3.77 -8.09 -11.56
CA VAL A 61 -2.88 -7.44 -10.60
C VAL A 61 -2.62 -6.02 -11.09
N HIS A 62 -2.87 -5.07 -10.22
CA HIS A 62 -2.61 -3.66 -10.49
C HIS A 62 -1.32 -3.25 -9.80
N VAL A 63 -0.36 -2.73 -10.56
CA VAL A 63 0.92 -2.22 -10.05
C VAL A 63 1.00 -0.75 -10.42
N ASN A 64 0.84 0.13 -9.43
CA ASN A 64 0.82 1.57 -9.65
C ASN A 64 1.95 2.24 -8.89
N LEU A 65 2.59 3.22 -9.54
CA LEU A 65 3.68 3.99 -8.95
C LEU A 65 3.10 5.26 -8.30
N GLY A 66 3.43 5.44 -7.03
CA GLY A 66 3.10 6.65 -6.28
C GLY A 66 4.05 7.81 -6.57
N GLU A 67 3.84 8.92 -5.89
CA GLU A 67 4.73 10.09 -5.98
C GLU A 67 6.12 9.75 -5.41
N PRO A 68 7.20 9.94 -6.17
CA PRO A 68 8.55 9.73 -5.67
C PRO A 68 8.88 10.70 -4.54
N ILE A 69 9.74 10.27 -3.61
CA ILE A 69 10.21 11.07 -2.49
C ILE A 69 11.74 11.12 -2.55
N VAL A 70 12.30 12.29 -2.82
CA VAL A 70 13.74 12.51 -2.79
C VAL A 70 14.17 12.74 -1.34
N LEU A 71 15.04 11.87 -0.82
CA LEU A 71 15.43 11.93 0.60
C LEU A 71 16.09 13.24 0.96
N ALA A 72 16.94 13.79 0.08
CA ALA A 72 17.63 15.05 0.33
C ALA A 72 16.65 16.22 0.51
N GLU A 73 15.62 16.31 -0.35
CA GLU A 73 14.59 17.36 -0.26
C GLU A 73 13.76 17.25 1.02
N LEU A 74 13.48 16.02 1.45
CA LEU A 74 12.79 15.80 2.72
C LEU A 74 13.65 16.27 3.89
N LEU A 75 14.95 15.96 3.89
CA LEU A 75 15.87 16.34 4.96
C LEU A 75 16.10 17.86 5.02
N ASP A 76 16.13 18.54 3.87
CA ASP A 76 16.23 20.01 3.77
C ASP A 76 15.08 20.71 4.53
N GLY A 77 13.93 20.07 4.65
CA GLY A 77 12.80 20.56 5.44
C GLY A 77 12.97 20.45 6.96
N PHE A 78 13.94 19.68 7.44
CA PHE A 78 14.21 19.49 8.87
C PHE A 78 15.48 20.22 9.34
N ASP A 79 16.53 20.23 8.52
CA ASP A 79 17.79 20.86 8.83
C ASP A 79 18.50 21.26 7.52
N HIS A 80 18.63 22.54 7.22
CA HIS A 80 19.28 22.99 5.97
C HIS A 80 20.79 22.67 5.93
N ASP A 81 21.41 22.53 7.09
CA ASP A 81 22.85 22.32 7.22
C ASP A 81 23.24 20.85 7.38
N TRP A 82 22.30 19.91 7.19
CA TRP A 82 22.54 18.49 7.41
C TRP A 82 23.70 17.93 6.56
N ARG A 83 23.98 18.52 5.38
CA ARG A 83 25.06 18.08 4.47
C ARG A 83 26.46 18.46 4.94
N THR A 84 26.57 19.55 5.67
CA THR A 84 27.85 20.12 6.13
C THR A 84 28.19 19.73 7.56
N ARG A 85 27.21 19.23 8.28
CA ARG A 85 27.37 18.84 9.68
C ARG A 85 28.18 17.54 9.79
N ALA A 86 29.37 17.62 10.38
CA ALA A 86 30.12 16.42 10.73
C ALA A 86 29.34 15.58 11.73
N LEU A 87 29.04 14.35 11.36
CA LEU A 87 28.33 13.40 12.21
C LEU A 87 29.38 12.57 12.97
N ASP A 88 29.52 12.80 14.26
CA ASP A 88 30.13 11.83 15.16
C ASP A 88 29.29 10.56 15.22
N ASP A 89 29.95 9.40 15.38
CA ASP A 89 29.30 8.08 15.36
C ASP A 89 28.17 7.95 16.39
N ASP A 90 28.24 8.68 17.50
CA ASP A 90 27.26 8.69 18.60
C ASP A 90 26.29 9.88 18.56
N ALA A 91 26.41 10.80 17.61
CA ALA A 91 25.54 11.96 17.56
C ALA A 91 24.09 11.55 17.28
N ARG A 92 23.23 11.72 18.27
CA ARG A 92 21.78 11.64 18.11
C ARG A 92 21.27 12.99 17.65
N LEU A 93 20.97 13.13 16.36
CA LEU A 93 20.31 14.32 15.83
C LEU A 93 18.83 14.30 16.24
N PRO A 94 18.33 15.30 16.99
CA PRO A 94 16.97 15.30 17.55
C PRO A 94 15.88 15.18 16.48
N TRP A 95 16.12 15.75 15.31
CA TRP A 95 15.15 15.82 14.20
C TRP A 95 15.09 14.53 13.36
N VAL A 96 16.08 13.64 13.44
CA VAL A 96 16.12 12.41 12.60
C VAL A 96 14.92 11.49 12.86
N GLY A 97 14.45 11.40 14.10
CA GLY A 97 13.24 10.64 14.42
C GLY A 97 12.01 11.17 13.66
N ALA A 98 11.79 12.49 13.78
CA ALA A 98 10.68 13.16 13.10
C ALA A 98 10.79 13.06 11.57
N ALA A 99 12.00 13.12 11.00
CA ALA A 99 12.21 12.93 9.57
C ALA A 99 11.89 11.50 9.10
N VAL A 100 12.18 10.48 9.93
CA VAL A 100 11.82 9.08 9.63
C VAL A 100 10.31 8.92 9.66
N ASP A 101 9.62 9.48 10.65
CA ASP A 101 8.17 9.39 10.79
C ASP A 101 7.47 10.09 9.61
N GLU A 102 7.94 11.28 9.21
CA GLU A 102 7.41 12.00 8.05
C GLU A 102 7.65 11.21 6.75
N LEU A 103 8.84 10.63 6.56
CA LEU A 103 9.14 9.78 5.41
C LEU A 103 8.18 8.59 5.35
N ALA A 104 7.99 7.90 6.45
CA ALA A 104 7.08 6.75 6.55
C ALA A 104 5.64 7.16 6.20
N LEU A 105 5.18 8.29 6.75
CA LEU A 105 3.85 8.84 6.47
C LEU A 105 3.67 9.20 5.00
N ARG A 106 4.67 9.86 4.37
CA ARG A 106 4.64 10.19 2.94
C ARG A 106 4.61 8.95 2.07
N ILE A 107 5.43 7.94 2.38
CA ILE A 107 5.42 6.66 1.67
C ILE A 107 4.02 6.05 1.71
N MET A 108 3.41 5.93 2.89
CA MET A 108 2.08 5.36 3.05
C MET A 108 0.98 6.16 2.32
N ARG A 109 1.03 7.49 2.42
CA ARG A 109 0.11 8.37 1.69
C ARG A 109 0.24 8.20 0.18
N ASN A 110 1.47 8.14 -0.34
CA ASN A 110 1.72 8.02 -1.77
C ASN A 110 1.34 6.64 -2.32
N ILE A 111 1.51 5.56 -1.53
CA ILE A 111 1.00 4.23 -1.87
C ILE A 111 -0.54 4.28 -1.96
N ASN A 112 -1.20 4.83 -0.95
CA ASN A 112 -2.67 4.91 -0.93
C ASN A 112 -3.21 5.81 -2.06
N ALA A 113 -2.53 6.92 -2.36
CA ALA A 113 -2.91 7.82 -3.45
C ALA A 113 -2.83 7.15 -4.84
N ALA A 114 -1.97 6.13 -4.98
CA ALA A 114 -1.83 5.35 -6.21
C ALA A 114 -2.70 4.08 -6.25
N ALA A 115 -3.60 3.90 -5.29
CA ALA A 115 -4.42 2.69 -5.21
C ALA A 115 -5.29 2.48 -6.44
N ALA A 116 -5.57 1.21 -6.76
CA ALA A 116 -6.56 0.82 -7.77
C ALA A 116 -7.90 0.52 -7.09
N VAL A 117 -8.97 1.12 -7.58
CA VAL A 117 -10.32 0.81 -7.14
C VAL A 117 -10.93 -0.19 -8.11
N THR A 118 -11.20 -1.38 -7.62
CA THR A 118 -11.78 -2.50 -8.37
C THR A 118 -13.24 -2.71 -7.99
N PRO A 119 -14.04 -3.45 -8.80
CA PRO A 119 -15.44 -3.76 -8.45
C PRO A 119 -15.57 -4.43 -7.08
N ILE A 120 -14.62 -5.29 -6.70
CA ILE A 120 -14.66 -5.98 -5.40
C ILE A 120 -14.48 -5.00 -4.22
N ASN A 121 -13.70 -3.94 -4.40
CA ASN A 121 -13.54 -2.92 -3.36
C ASN A 121 -14.86 -2.18 -3.12
N LEU A 122 -15.57 -1.78 -4.19
CA LEU A 122 -16.87 -1.11 -4.07
C LEU A 122 -17.92 -2.03 -3.44
N LEU A 123 -17.95 -3.30 -3.87
CA LEU A 123 -18.85 -4.29 -3.30
C LEU A 123 -18.57 -4.49 -1.80
N ALA A 124 -17.29 -4.63 -1.43
CA ALA A 124 -16.91 -4.80 -0.03
C ALA A 124 -17.31 -3.60 0.83
N VAL A 125 -17.04 -2.37 0.38
CA VAL A 125 -17.46 -1.15 1.10
C VAL A 125 -18.96 -1.08 1.27
N THR A 126 -19.72 -1.39 0.21
CA THR A 126 -21.18 -1.39 0.24
C THR A 126 -21.72 -2.39 1.28
N LEU A 127 -21.23 -3.62 1.26
CA LEU A 127 -21.69 -4.66 2.18
C LEU A 127 -21.27 -4.38 3.63
N LEU A 128 -20.02 -3.93 3.85
CA LEU A 128 -19.51 -3.62 5.19
C LEU A 128 -20.22 -2.42 5.82
N ALA A 129 -20.68 -1.45 5.02
CA ALA A 129 -21.46 -0.29 5.49
C ALA A 129 -22.91 -0.64 5.81
N THR A 130 -23.37 -1.85 5.50
CA THR A 130 -24.79 -2.24 5.63
C THR A 130 -25.01 -3.09 6.87
N PRO A 131 -26.10 -2.88 7.63
CA PRO A 131 -26.47 -3.74 8.74
C PRO A 131 -26.62 -5.20 8.26
N ARG A 132 -26.02 -6.14 9.01
CA ARG A 132 -25.99 -7.57 8.69
C ARG A 132 -25.32 -7.91 7.35
N GLN A 133 -24.60 -6.94 6.72
CA GLN A 133 -23.86 -7.13 5.46
C GLN A 133 -24.73 -7.69 4.33
N THR A 134 -26.02 -7.32 4.29
CA THR A 134 -26.99 -7.80 3.31
C THR A 134 -27.83 -6.64 2.77
N LEU A 135 -28.07 -6.66 1.46
CA LEU A 135 -28.90 -5.69 0.73
C LEU A 135 -29.72 -6.41 -0.33
N PRO A 136 -30.94 -5.93 -0.65
CA PRO A 136 -31.62 -6.29 -1.89
C PRO A 136 -30.75 -5.93 -3.09
N GLU A 137 -30.77 -6.76 -4.14
CA GLU A 137 -29.94 -6.57 -5.33
C GLU A 137 -30.12 -5.17 -5.97
N ALA A 138 -31.36 -4.69 -6.07
CA ALA A 138 -31.65 -3.38 -6.62
C ALA A 138 -31.01 -2.24 -5.83
N ASP A 139 -30.94 -2.36 -4.51
CA ASP A 139 -30.32 -1.37 -3.62
C ASP A 139 -28.79 -1.45 -3.73
N LEU A 140 -28.25 -2.66 -3.84
CA LEU A 140 -26.83 -2.89 -4.05
C LEU A 140 -26.37 -2.22 -5.36
N LEU A 141 -27.05 -2.46 -6.45
CA LEU A 141 -26.71 -1.87 -7.76
C LEU A 141 -26.77 -0.34 -7.72
N ARG A 142 -27.82 0.24 -7.12
CA ARG A 142 -27.92 1.69 -6.93
C ARG A 142 -26.76 2.27 -6.12
N GLN A 143 -26.36 1.58 -5.06
CA GLN A 143 -25.25 2.02 -4.21
C GLN A 143 -23.91 1.94 -4.95
N LEU A 144 -23.69 0.89 -5.73
CA LEU A 144 -22.49 0.74 -6.55
C LEU A 144 -22.40 1.85 -7.61
N ASP A 145 -23.49 2.15 -8.29
CA ASP A 145 -23.55 3.23 -9.28
C ASP A 145 -23.29 4.60 -8.65
N LEU A 146 -23.82 4.85 -7.44
CA LEU A 146 -23.53 6.06 -6.69
C LEU A 146 -22.03 6.17 -6.37
N TYR A 147 -21.39 5.13 -5.87
CA TYR A 147 -19.96 5.15 -5.58
C TYR A 147 -19.12 5.34 -6.84
N LYS A 148 -19.50 4.74 -7.96
CA LYS A 148 -18.83 4.97 -9.25
C LYS A 148 -18.94 6.44 -9.68
N ALA A 149 -20.12 7.02 -9.56
CA ALA A 149 -20.35 8.43 -9.88
C ALA A 149 -19.54 9.36 -8.98
N LEU A 150 -19.49 9.09 -7.66
CA LEU A 150 -18.69 9.84 -6.71
C LEU A 150 -17.20 9.77 -7.02
N LEU A 151 -16.67 8.59 -7.30
CA LEU A 151 -15.27 8.41 -7.68
C LEU A 151 -14.93 9.10 -9.01
N ALA A 152 -15.91 9.20 -9.92
CA ALA A 152 -15.73 9.90 -11.18
C ALA A 152 -15.68 11.42 -10.98
N ALA A 153 -16.57 11.95 -10.14
CA ALA A 153 -16.69 13.39 -9.89
C ALA A 153 -15.62 13.92 -8.92
N PHE A 154 -15.30 13.13 -7.89
CA PHE A 154 -14.42 13.52 -6.78
C PHE A 154 -13.41 12.40 -6.45
N PRO A 155 -12.42 12.14 -7.33
CA PRO A 155 -11.38 11.17 -7.03
C PRO A 155 -10.56 11.67 -5.83
N TYR A 156 -10.31 10.82 -4.86
CA TYR A 156 -9.52 11.16 -3.66
C TYR A 156 -8.03 11.43 -3.97
N SER A 157 -7.58 11.05 -5.17
CA SER A 157 -6.24 11.33 -5.70
C SER A 157 -6.28 11.35 -7.23
N PRO A 158 -5.48 12.24 -7.88
CA PRO A 158 -5.33 12.22 -9.33
C PRO A 158 -4.63 10.96 -9.86
N ARG A 159 -3.94 10.21 -8.97
CA ARG A 159 -3.20 8.99 -9.31
C ARG A 159 -4.01 7.72 -9.12
N VAL A 160 -5.22 7.81 -8.57
CA VAL A 160 -6.06 6.62 -8.37
C VAL A 160 -6.48 6.02 -9.71
N THR A 161 -6.30 4.70 -9.85
CA THR A 161 -6.76 3.96 -11.01
C THR A 161 -8.18 3.46 -10.78
N ARG A 162 -9.10 3.78 -11.68
CA ARG A 162 -10.49 3.32 -11.64
C ARG A 162 -10.68 2.16 -12.62
N CYS A 163 -10.93 0.98 -12.06
CA CYS A 163 -11.11 -0.26 -12.81
C CYS A 163 -12.59 -0.71 -12.80
N VAL A 164 -13.54 0.25 -12.59
CA VAL A 164 -14.97 0.02 -12.37
C VAL A 164 -15.82 0.67 -13.44
#